data_b5cc4968144f106b6c09e29397b8d6bc
#
_entry.id   b5cc4968144f106b6c09e29397b8d6bc
#
_cell.length_a   1.000
_cell.length_b   1.000
_cell.length_c   1.000
_cell.angle_alpha   90.00
_cell.angle_beta   90.00
_cell.angle_gamma   90.00
#
_symmetry.space_group_name_H-M   'P 1'
#
loop_
_entity.id
_entity.type
_entity.pdbx_description
1 polymer ?
#
loop_
_entity_poly.entity_id
_entity_poly.type
_entity_poly.pdbx_seq_one_letter_code
_entity_poly.pdbx_strand_id
1 'polypeptide(L)'
;ESGHILEFDDTSAAERIHLQHKTGSSFEYNPNGDRVQIIKGIDYKLTSSHNLVNIDGRSDITIGGRHKIYINKDGQTDNNYDIQIGPNANINIQVDTGDINLVTKQGKVNVNAAGDYNVKVGGNYTMTVAGNRTITTEGSTTDNTTGAVTHRGSTIDLNP
;
A
#
# COMPACT_ATOMS: atom_id res chain seq x y z
N GLU A 1 -12.22 29.99 33.65
CA GLU A 1 -12.91 28.84 33.02
C GLU A 1 -11.89 27.99 32.24
N SER A 2 -12.02 26.66 32.31
CA SER A 2 -11.00 25.74 31.74
C SER A 2 -11.03 25.64 30.21
N GLY A 3 -12.13 26.01 29.55
CA GLY A 3 -12.33 25.88 28.11
C GLY A 3 -12.54 24.44 27.63
N HIS A 4 -12.81 23.50 28.55
CA HIS A 4 -13.24 22.14 28.21
C HIS A 4 -14.76 22.08 28.16
N ILE A 5 -15.31 21.30 27.25
CA ILE A 5 -16.75 21.12 27.03
C ILE A 5 -17.08 19.63 27.05
N LEU A 6 -18.12 19.26 27.78
CA LEU A 6 -18.85 18.01 27.65
C LEU A 6 -20.33 18.38 27.52
N GLU A 7 -20.93 18.01 26.40
CA GLU A 7 -22.28 18.41 26.04
C GLU A 7 -23.09 17.21 25.56
N PHE A 8 -24.32 17.12 26.04
CA PHE A 8 -25.38 16.27 25.53
C PHE A 8 -26.55 17.19 25.19
N ASP A 9 -26.86 17.27 23.90
CA ASP A 9 -27.94 18.10 23.38
C ASP A 9 -29.02 17.18 22.79
N ASP A 10 -30.21 17.19 23.39
CA ASP A 10 -31.36 16.41 22.97
C ASP A 10 -32.40 17.27 22.22
N THR A 11 -32.00 18.48 21.78
CA THR A 11 -32.87 19.35 20.97
C THR A 11 -33.21 18.67 19.66
N SER A 12 -34.50 18.54 19.38
CA SER A 12 -34.98 17.88 18.16
C SER A 12 -34.35 18.46 16.89
N ALA A 13 -33.80 17.60 16.05
CA ALA A 13 -33.04 17.90 14.83
C ALA A 13 -31.67 18.60 15.06
N ALA A 14 -31.22 18.66 16.31
CA ALA A 14 -29.89 19.19 16.67
C ALA A 14 -29.18 18.30 17.71
N GLU A 15 -29.65 17.06 17.88
CA GLU A 15 -29.14 16.10 18.87
C GLU A 15 -27.63 15.87 18.66
N ARG A 16 -26.87 15.96 19.76
CA ARG A 16 -25.42 15.82 19.66
C ARG A 16 -24.78 15.36 20.97
N ILE A 17 -23.72 14.58 20.85
CA ILE A 17 -22.80 14.29 21.96
C ILE A 17 -21.45 14.88 21.58
N HIS A 18 -20.95 15.84 22.37
CA HIS A 18 -19.73 16.57 22.07
C HIS A 18 -18.79 16.60 23.27
N LEU A 19 -17.53 16.24 23.05
CA LEU A 19 -16.43 16.36 23.98
C LEU A 19 -15.33 17.21 23.35
N GLN A 20 -14.95 18.32 23.98
CA GLN A 20 -13.90 19.19 23.47
C GLN A 20 -12.85 19.50 24.54
N HIS A 21 -11.59 19.38 24.15
CA HIS A 21 -10.46 19.89 24.91
C HIS A 21 -10.18 21.35 24.53
N LYS A 22 -9.72 22.17 25.48
CA LYS A 22 -9.41 23.60 25.26
C LYS A 22 -8.46 23.90 24.08
N THR A 23 -7.65 22.94 23.65
CA THR A 23 -6.75 23.08 22.48
C THR A 23 -7.47 22.87 21.16
N GLY A 24 -8.75 22.52 21.15
CA GLY A 24 -9.56 22.25 19.96
C GLY A 24 -9.53 20.79 19.50
N SER A 25 -8.94 19.86 20.26
CA SER A 25 -9.17 18.44 20.04
C SER A 25 -10.59 18.10 20.48
N SER A 26 -11.32 17.35 19.66
CA SER A 26 -12.74 17.05 19.92
C SER A 26 -13.15 15.67 19.42
N PHE A 27 -14.22 15.20 19.98
CA PHE A 27 -14.95 14.01 19.56
C PHE A 27 -16.44 14.36 19.56
N GLU A 28 -17.14 14.03 18.49
CA GLU A 28 -18.56 14.37 18.33
C GLU A 28 -19.33 13.26 17.62
N TYR A 29 -20.55 13.00 18.09
CA TYR A 29 -21.62 12.42 17.29
C TYR A 29 -22.61 13.54 16.96
N ASN A 30 -22.81 13.80 15.64
CA ASN A 30 -23.70 14.85 15.16
C ASN A 30 -25.14 14.34 14.96
N PRO A 31 -26.12 15.21 14.64
CA PRO A 31 -27.51 14.80 14.42
C PRO A 31 -27.74 13.77 13.32
N ASN A 32 -26.83 13.66 12.36
CA ASN A 32 -26.91 12.65 11.27
C ASN A 32 -26.35 11.28 11.68
N GLY A 33 -25.84 11.15 12.93
CA GLY A 33 -25.18 9.93 13.41
C GLY A 33 -23.73 9.80 12.98
N ASP A 34 -23.14 10.81 12.33
CA ASP A 34 -21.72 10.77 11.94
C ASP A 34 -20.84 10.94 13.18
N ARG A 35 -19.75 10.19 13.21
CA ARG A 35 -18.70 10.37 14.21
C ARG A 35 -17.56 11.21 13.65
N VAL A 36 -17.27 12.33 14.26
CA VAL A 36 -16.15 13.20 13.94
C VAL A 36 -15.14 13.21 15.08
N GLN A 37 -13.88 12.99 14.79
CA GLN A 37 -12.77 13.09 15.74
C GLN A 37 -11.69 14.01 15.20
N ILE A 38 -11.32 15.03 15.95
CA ILE A 38 -10.26 15.99 15.63
C ILE A 38 -9.19 15.90 16.70
N ILE A 39 -7.96 15.61 16.31
CA ILE A 39 -6.79 15.58 17.20
C ILE A 39 -5.83 16.68 16.79
N LYS A 40 -5.61 17.66 17.63
CA LYS A 40 -4.65 18.77 17.39
C LYS A 40 -3.21 18.44 17.77
N GLY A 41 -3.02 17.37 18.53
CA GLY A 41 -1.72 16.85 18.93
C GLY A 41 -1.43 15.48 18.33
N ILE A 42 -0.83 14.62 19.13
CA ILE A 42 -0.53 13.23 18.74
C ILE A 42 -1.72 12.35 19.08
N ASP A 43 -2.20 11.56 18.12
CA ASP A 43 -3.12 10.45 18.37
C ASP A 43 -2.31 9.17 18.56
N TYR A 44 -2.41 8.58 19.74
CA TYR A 44 -1.74 7.33 20.09
C TYR A 44 -2.75 6.26 20.42
N LYS A 45 -2.83 5.22 19.59
CA LYS A 45 -3.69 4.06 19.81
C LYS A 45 -2.86 2.81 20.04
N LEU A 46 -3.00 2.20 21.21
CA LEU A 46 -2.43 0.89 21.54
C LEU A 46 -3.56 -0.15 21.61
N THR A 47 -3.42 -1.22 20.83
CA THR A 47 -4.29 -2.39 20.90
C THR A 47 -3.42 -3.59 21.24
N SER A 48 -3.54 -4.12 22.45
CA SER A 48 -2.73 -5.23 22.95
C SER A 48 -3.21 -6.62 22.50
N SER A 49 -4.32 -6.69 21.78
CA SER A 49 -4.89 -7.90 21.20
C SER A 49 -5.27 -7.64 19.75
N HIS A 50 -6.46 -7.95 19.33
CA HIS A 50 -6.92 -7.79 17.95
C HIS A 50 -7.50 -6.40 17.72
N ASN A 51 -7.21 -5.82 16.55
CA ASN A 51 -7.88 -4.63 16.04
C ASN A 51 -8.59 -5.02 14.73
N LEU A 52 -9.92 -5.04 14.76
CA LEU A 52 -10.75 -5.37 13.60
C LEU A 52 -11.43 -4.10 13.11
N VAL A 53 -11.28 -3.80 11.82
CA VAL A 53 -11.92 -2.67 11.16
C VAL A 53 -12.69 -3.21 9.95
N ASN A 54 -14.01 -3.02 9.95
CA ASN A 54 -14.86 -3.33 8.81
C ASN A 54 -15.52 -2.04 8.31
N ILE A 55 -15.43 -1.78 7.01
CA ILE A 55 -15.98 -0.59 6.35
C ILE A 55 -16.75 -1.05 5.13
N ASP A 56 -18.07 -0.96 5.16
CA ASP A 56 -18.94 -1.35 4.05
C ASP A 56 -18.93 -0.33 2.89
N GLY A 57 -18.47 0.87 3.16
CA GLY A 57 -18.38 1.95 2.20
C GLY A 57 -16.95 2.30 1.82
N ARG A 58 -16.74 3.55 1.42
CA ARG A 58 -15.45 4.10 1.02
C ARG A 58 -14.57 4.38 2.25
N SER A 59 -13.27 4.09 2.12
CA SER A 59 -12.25 4.48 3.08
C SER A 59 -11.16 5.29 2.40
N ASP A 60 -10.91 6.52 2.85
CA ASP A 60 -9.84 7.38 2.38
C ASP A 60 -8.85 7.64 3.50
N ILE A 61 -7.56 7.46 3.22
CA ILE A 61 -6.47 7.75 4.15
C ILE A 61 -5.52 8.73 3.45
N THR A 62 -5.40 9.94 3.99
CA THR A 62 -4.46 10.95 3.50
C THR A 62 -3.42 11.24 4.57
N ILE A 63 -2.14 11.11 4.22
CA ILE A 63 -1.03 11.30 5.14
C ILE A 63 -0.07 12.35 4.55
N GLY A 64 0.01 13.52 5.17
CA GLY A 64 0.90 14.60 4.75
C GLY A 64 2.39 14.39 5.09
N GLY A 65 2.73 13.32 5.80
CA GLY A 65 4.08 13.00 6.23
C GLY A 65 4.43 11.54 6.00
N ARG A 66 5.35 11.03 6.80
CA ARG A 66 5.80 9.64 6.69
C ARG A 66 4.74 8.65 7.18
N HIS A 67 4.44 7.65 6.36
CA HIS A 67 3.69 6.44 6.76
C HIS A 67 4.64 5.25 6.83
N LYS A 68 4.53 4.45 7.90
CA LYS A 68 5.34 3.24 8.10
C LYS A 68 4.49 2.11 8.68
N ILE A 69 4.53 0.96 8.02
CA ILE A 69 3.88 -0.27 8.48
C ILE A 69 4.97 -1.28 8.85
N TYR A 70 4.92 -1.80 10.06
CA TYR A 70 5.72 -2.93 10.52
C TYR A 70 4.81 -4.12 10.81
N ILE A 71 5.06 -5.23 10.14
CA ILE A 71 4.40 -6.50 10.39
C ILE A 71 5.43 -7.45 10.98
N ASN A 72 5.04 -8.22 11.99
CA ASN A 72 5.87 -9.23 12.63
C ASN A 72 7.23 -8.71 13.14
N LYS A 73 7.22 -7.55 13.77
CA LYS A 73 8.42 -6.90 14.29
C LYS A 73 9.27 -7.80 15.19
N ASP A 74 8.64 -8.71 15.93
CA ASP A 74 9.28 -9.55 16.93
C ASP A 74 9.59 -10.98 16.41
N GLY A 75 9.47 -11.22 15.10
CA GLY A 75 9.89 -12.46 14.45
C GLY A 75 9.00 -13.69 14.71
N GLN A 76 7.73 -13.49 15.06
CA GLN A 76 6.76 -14.58 15.19
C GLN A 76 6.53 -15.29 13.85
N THR A 77 6.15 -16.57 13.88
CA THR A 77 5.79 -17.34 12.68
C THR A 77 4.36 -17.05 12.23
N ASP A 78 4.06 -17.24 10.94
CA ASP A 78 2.73 -17.17 10.32
C ASP A 78 2.06 -15.78 10.30
N ASN A 79 2.85 -14.72 10.40
CA ASN A 79 2.36 -13.35 10.30
C ASN A 79 2.66 -12.76 8.93
N ASN A 80 1.60 -12.36 8.19
CA ASN A 80 1.68 -11.83 6.84
C ASN A 80 1.11 -10.40 6.77
N TYR A 81 1.45 -9.71 5.70
CA TYR A 81 0.74 -8.53 5.22
C TYR A 81 0.07 -8.89 3.90
N ASP A 82 -1.22 -9.20 3.96
CA ASP A 82 -2.00 -9.62 2.80
C ASP A 82 -2.81 -8.44 2.25
N ILE A 83 -2.69 -8.19 0.95
CA ILE A 83 -3.55 -7.26 0.21
C ILE A 83 -4.34 -8.08 -0.79
N GLN A 84 -5.63 -8.20 -0.57
CA GLN A 84 -6.54 -8.92 -1.46
C GLN A 84 -7.57 -7.94 -2.05
N ILE A 85 -7.65 -7.90 -3.38
CA ILE A 85 -8.59 -7.07 -4.12
C ILE A 85 -9.57 -7.98 -4.83
N GLY A 86 -10.86 -7.69 -4.68
CA GLY A 86 -11.93 -8.46 -5.30
C GLY A 86 -12.05 -8.22 -6.82
N PRO A 87 -13.01 -8.88 -7.48
CA PRO A 87 -13.23 -8.73 -8.91
C PRO A 87 -13.60 -7.29 -9.28
N ASN A 88 -13.25 -6.88 -10.51
CA ASN A 88 -13.52 -5.55 -11.08
C ASN A 88 -12.90 -4.38 -10.32
N ALA A 89 -11.81 -4.62 -9.59
CA ALA A 89 -11.07 -3.60 -8.87
C ALA A 89 -9.56 -3.72 -9.14
N ASN A 90 -8.81 -2.65 -8.89
CA ASN A 90 -7.39 -2.54 -9.23
C ASN A 90 -6.56 -2.12 -8.02
N ILE A 91 -5.26 -2.46 -8.05
CA ILE A 91 -4.24 -1.84 -7.21
C ILE A 91 -3.43 -0.88 -8.08
N ASN A 92 -3.44 0.41 -7.74
CA ASN A 92 -2.61 1.42 -8.38
C ASN A 92 -1.52 1.87 -7.40
N ILE A 93 -0.26 1.74 -7.81
CA ILE A 93 0.89 2.26 -7.06
C ILE A 93 1.58 3.28 -7.94
N GLN A 94 1.59 4.54 -7.51
CA GLN A 94 2.19 5.64 -8.24
C GLN A 94 3.16 6.42 -7.33
N VAL A 95 4.34 6.73 -7.86
CA VAL A 95 5.31 7.62 -7.24
C VAL A 95 5.65 8.69 -8.27
N ASP A 96 5.35 9.96 -7.97
CA ASP A 96 5.56 11.06 -8.92
C ASP A 96 7.05 11.39 -9.05
N THR A 97 7.77 11.41 -7.92
CA THR A 97 9.23 11.61 -7.87
C THR A 97 9.82 10.69 -6.81
N GLY A 98 10.89 9.98 -7.15
CA GLY A 98 11.54 9.01 -6.27
C GLY A 98 11.40 7.58 -6.78
N ASP A 99 11.61 6.60 -5.91
CA ASP A 99 11.76 5.20 -6.28
C ASP A 99 10.65 4.31 -5.68
N ILE A 100 10.33 3.23 -6.37
CA ILE A 100 9.64 2.06 -5.83
C ILE A 100 10.67 0.96 -5.64
N ASN A 101 10.99 0.60 -4.39
CA ASN A 101 11.94 -0.45 -4.05
C ASN A 101 11.20 -1.70 -3.57
N LEU A 102 11.40 -2.82 -4.27
CA LEU A 102 10.91 -4.13 -3.88
C LEU A 102 12.12 -5.02 -3.54
N VAL A 103 12.31 -5.31 -2.26
CA VAL A 103 13.48 -6.03 -1.76
C VAL A 103 13.07 -7.21 -0.90
N THR A 104 13.54 -8.39 -1.23
CA THR A 104 13.51 -9.56 -0.34
C THR A 104 14.94 -9.95 0.04
N LYS A 105 15.23 -10.06 1.34
CA LYS A 105 16.55 -10.44 1.84
C LYS A 105 16.76 -11.95 1.74
N GLN A 106 15.71 -12.71 1.93
CA GLN A 106 15.69 -14.17 1.86
C GLN A 106 14.33 -14.57 1.25
N GLY A 107 14.32 -15.47 0.30
CA GLY A 107 13.09 -15.89 -0.36
C GLY A 107 12.97 -15.40 -1.80
N LYS A 108 11.77 -15.34 -2.31
CA LYS A 108 11.47 -15.12 -3.74
C LYS A 108 10.54 -13.92 -3.93
N VAL A 109 10.63 -13.29 -5.09
CA VAL A 109 9.59 -12.42 -5.63
C VAL A 109 8.90 -13.20 -6.76
N ASN A 110 7.62 -13.49 -6.61
CA ASN A 110 6.81 -14.16 -7.63
C ASN A 110 5.87 -13.13 -8.27
N VAL A 111 5.88 -13.06 -9.59
CA VAL A 111 4.94 -12.28 -10.39
C VAL A 111 4.19 -13.25 -11.28
N ASN A 112 2.88 -13.33 -11.16
CA ASN A 112 2.03 -14.17 -11.98
C ASN A 112 0.90 -13.31 -12.56
N ALA A 113 0.83 -13.21 -13.89
CA ALA A 113 -0.20 -12.51 -14.63
C ALA A 113 -0.94 -13.51 -15.51
N ALA A 114 -2.24 -13.61 -15.38
CA ALA A 114 -3.07 -14.45 -16.25
C ALA A 114 -3.24 -13.84 -17.66
N GLY A 115 -3.09 -12.54 -17.78
CA GLY A 115 -3.07 -11.79 -19.04
C GLY A 115 -1.69 -11.22 -19.32
N ASP A 116 -1.64 -10.06 -19.92
CA ASP A 116 -0.39 -9.41 -20.34
C ASP A 116 0.43 -8.92 -19.12
N TYR A 117 1.75 -9.02 -19.26
CA TYR A 117 2.70 -8.38 -18.38
C TYR A 117 3.51 -7.34 -19.16
N ASN A 118 3.21 -6.06 -18.97
CA ASN A 118 3.81 -4.97 -19.73
C ASN A 118 4.85 -4.21 -18.88
N VAL A 119 6.09 -4.08 -19.41
CA VAL A 119 7.15 -3.28 -18.81
C VAL A 119 7.57 -2.18 -19.78
N LYS A 120 7.45 -0.92 -19.37
CA LYS A 120 7.89 0.24 -20.15
C LYS A 120 8.91 1.03 -19.33
N VAL A 121 10.12 1.18 -19.87
CA VAL A 121 11.24 1.88 -19.23
C VAL A 121 11.69 3.02 -20.12
N GLY A 122 11.65 4.26 -19.61
CA GLY A 122 12.11 5.44 -20.37
C GLY A 122 13.63 5.66 -20.36
N GLY A 123 14.32 4.98 -19.45
CA GLY A 123 15.79 4.99 -19.33
C GLY A 123 16.38 3.59 -19.53
N ASN A 124 17.37 3.23 -18.75
CA ASN A 124 18.04 1.92 -18.84
C ASN A 124 17.21 0.83 -18.13
N TYR A 125 17.14 -0.33 -18.73
CA TYR A 125 16.66 -1.56 -18.11
C TYR A 125 17.84 -2.50 -17.86
N THR A 126 18.10 -2.85 -16.59
CA THR A 126 19.21 -3.72 -16.21
C THR A 126 18.68 -4.95 -15.47
N MET A 127 19.12 -6.13 -15.88
CA MET A 127 18.86 -7.39 -15.19
C MET A 127 20.19 -8.09 -14.87
N THR A 128 20.46 -8.37 -13.61
CA THR A 128 21.62 -9.14 -13.16
C THR A 128 21.14 -10.41 -12.46
N VAL A 129 21.61 -11.57 -12.94
CA VAL A 129 21.25 -12.88 -12.41
C VAL A 129 22.55 -13.63 -12.09
N ALA A 130 22.80 -13.95 -10.82
CA ALA A 130 23.98 -14.69 -10.39
C ALA A 130 23.91 -16.19 -10.72
N GLY A 131 22.71 -16.74 -10.88
CA GLY A 131 22.46 -18.11 -11.27
C GLY A 131 21.95 -18.21 -12.73
N ASN A 132 21.06 -19.16 -12.96
CA ASN A 132 20.49 -19.38 -14.28
C ASN A 132 19.35 -18.40 -14.54
N ARG A 133 19.28 -17.89 -15.77
CA ARG A 133 18.13 -17.18 -16.33
C ARG A 133 17.47 -18.08 -17.38
N THR A 134 16.20 -18.40 -17.21
CA THR A 134 15.41 -19.16 -18.18
C THR A 134 14.31 -18.28 -18.73
N ILE A 135 14.14 -18.24 -20.04
CA ILE A 135 13.02 -17.62 -20.73
C ILE A 135 12.42 -18.70 -21.63
N THR A 136 11.13 -18.98 -21.45
CA THR A 136 10.36 -19.89 -22.28
C THR A 136 9.23 -19.13 -22.94
N THR A 137 9.10 -19.23 -24.25
CA THR A 137 8.08 -18.58 -25.05
C THR A 137 7.47 -19.62 -25.99
N GLU A 138 6.15 -19.81 -25.92
CA GLU A 138 5.45 -20.74 -26.84
C GLU A 138 5.24 -20.12 -28.24
N GLY A 139 5.26 -18.79 -28.33
CA GLY A 139 5.20 -18.03 -29.57
C GLY A 139 6.54 -17.54 -30.03
N SER A 140 6.60 -16.38 -30.66
CA SER A 140 7.83 -15.74 -31.11
C SER A 140 8.42 -14.79 -30.08
N THR A 141 9.76 -14.74 -30.05
CA THR A 141 10.52 -13.69 -29.33
C THR A 141 11.08 -12.71 -30.36
N THR A 142 10.88 -11.42 -30.14
CA THR A 142 11.39 -10.39 -31.05
C THR A 142 12.22 -9.38 -30.27
N ASP A 143 13.48 -9.20 -30.65
CA ASP A 143 14.36 -8.14 -30.13
C ASP A 143 14.53 -7.07 -31.22
N ASN A 144 13.89 -5.91 -31.03
CA ASN A 144 14.02 -4.76 -31.91
C ASN A 144 14.95 -3.72 -31.29
N THR A 145 16.08 -3.46 -31.93
CA THR A 145 17.03 -2.45 -31.45
C THR A 145 17.62 -1.68 -32.63
N THR A 146 17.90 -0.39 -32.44
CA THR A 146 18.64 0.43 -33.40
C THR A 146 20.16 0.35 -33.20
N GLY A 147 20.61 -0.20 -32.08
CA GLY A 147 22.01 -0.41 -31.74
C GLY A 147 22.47 -1.86 -31.93
N ALA A 148 23.58 -2.20 -31.33
CA ALA A 148 24.11 -3.55 -31.37
C ALA A 148 23.45 -4.46 -30.32
N VAL A 149 23.12 -5.68 -30.71
CA VAL A 149 22.82 -6.79 -29.78
C VAL A 149 24.08 -7.60 -29.59
N THR A 150 24.52 -7.78 -28.36
CA THR A 150 25.73 -8.56 -28.06
C THR A 150 25.38 -9.73 -27.15
N HIS A 151 25.62 -10.94 -27.63
CA HIS A 151 25.56 -12.17 -26.84
C HIS A 151 26.97 -12.68 -26.60
N ARG A 152 27.34 -12.96 -25.37
CA ARG A 152 28.64 -13.55 -25.01
C ARG A 152 28.41 -14.76 -24.11
N GLY A 153 29.01 -15.87 -24.48
CA GLY A 153 28.96 -17.12 -23.71
C GLY A 153 30.00 -18.10 -24.19
N SER A 154 30.29 -19.13 -23.42
CA SER A 154 31.15 -20.24 -23.85
C SER A 154 30.54 -21.04 -25.02
N THR A 155 29.22 -21.09 -25.07
CA THR A 155 28.43 -21.67 -26.15
C THR A 155 27.20 -20.79 -26.39
N ILE A 156 26.94 -20.49 -27.66
CA ILE A 156 25.71 -19.85 -28.13
C ILE A 156 25.12 -20.83 -29.15
N ASP A 157 24.03 -21.48 -28.79
CA ASP A 157 23.29 -22.39 -29.66
C ASP A 157 22.06 -21.68 -30.20
N LEU A 158 22.02 -21.49 -31.50
CA LEU A 158 20.92 -20.90 -32.26
C LEU A 158 20.34 -22.01 -33.13
N ASN A 159 19.58 -22.90 -32.52
CA ASN A 159 19.00 -24.02 -33.23
C ASN A 159 17.93 -23.52 -34.23
N PRO A 160 18.02 -23.89 -35.52
CA PRO A 160 17.05 -23.52 -36.55
C PRO A 160 15.68 -24.20 -36.35
#